data_00adfb2a90b74b4eeb42c2c4e35885e1
#
_entry.id   00adfb2a90b74b4eeb42c2c4e35885e1
#
_cell.length_a   1.000
_cell.length_b   1.000
_cell.length_c   1.000
_cell.angle_alpha   90.00
_cell.angle_beta   90.00
_cell.angle_gamma   90.00
#
_symmetry.space_group_name_H-M   'P 1'
#
loop_
_entity.id
_entity.type
_entity.pdbx_description
1 polymer ?
#
loop_
_entity_poly.entity_id
_entity_poly.type
_entity_poly.pdbx_seq_one_letter_code
_entity_poly.pdbx_strand_id
1 'polypeptide(L)'
;MSRSATDSRDLVISRLLSAPAPALWRAWADAALLRTWWCPKPWQTEVLAFDFRAGGAFHTVMHGPDGERSDNPGCFLEVIPQQKIVMTSMLTADYRPAVSPFAMTAIITFADEQGGCRYTATVLHADDETREQHEQMGFFEGWNIVIDQLNDQALTLR
;
A
#
# COMPACT_ATOMS: atom_id res chain seq x y z
N MET A 1 -10.11 -6.35 -15.22
CA MET A 1 -9.12 -6.12 -16.27
C MET A 1 -7.81 -5.68 -15.62
N SER A 2 -6.75 -6.39 -15.91
CA SER A 2 -5.45 -6.04 -15.32
C SER A 2 -4.86 -4.84 -16.06
N ARG A 3 -4.19 -4.01 -15.29
CA ARG A 3 -3.52 -2.86 -15.84
C ARG A 3 -2.16 -3.26 -16.39
N SER A 4 -1.81 -2.78 -17.54
CA SER A 4 -0.52 -3.04 -18.16
C SER A 4 0.54 -2.10 -17.61
N ALA A 5 1.77 -2.60 -17.42
CA ALA A 5 2.90 -1.80 -16.98
C ALA A 5 3.50 -0.98 -18.14
N THR A 6 2.75 -0.79 -19.24
CA THR A 6 3.22 -0.02 -20.38
C THR A 6 3.00 1.47 -20.27
N ASP A 7 2.17 1.93 -19.31
CA ASP A 7 1.99 3.36 -19.08
C ASP A 7 3.22 3.89 -18.34
N SER A 8 3.87 4.88 -18.92
CA SER A 8 5.11 5.44 -18.37
C SER A 8 4.92 6.13 -17.02
N ARG A 9 3.67 6.42 -16.64
CA ARG A 9 3.36 7.07 -15.36
C ARG A 9 3.20 6.08 -14.22
N ASP A 10 3.29 4.77 -14.49
CA ASP A 10 3.03 3.74 -13.50
C ASP A 10 4.31 3.11 -12.98
N LEU A 11 4.32 2.76 -11.70
CA LEU A 11 5.34 1.89 -11.10
C LEU A 11 4.64 0.61 -10.68
N VAL A 12 5.20 -0.55 -11.02
CA VAL A 12 4.58 -1.85 -10.75
C VAL A 12 5.56 -2.77 -10.06
N ILE A 13 5.09 -3.40 -8.97
CA ILE A 13 5.80 -4.49 -8.32
C ILE A 13 4.85 -5.68 -8.28
N SER A 14 5.29 -6.84 -8.76
CA SER A 14 4.52 -8.07 -8.70
C SER A 14 5.39 -9.17 -8.11
N ARG A 15 4.91 -9.79 -7.03
CA ARG A 15 5.69 -10.82 -6.33
C ARG A 15 4.80 -11.99 -5.96
N LEU A 16 5.36 -13.19 -6.05
CA LEU A 16 4.72 -14.38 -5.52
C LEU A 16 5.13 -14.51 -4.05
N LEU A 17 4.18 -14.27 -3.15
CA LEU A 17 4.41 -14.37 -1.72
C LEU A 17 4.03 -15.76 -1.23
N SER A 18 4.77 -16.28 -0.23
CA SER A 18 4.53 -17.61 0.30
C SER A 18 3.29 -17.68 1.20
N ALA A 19 2.85 -16.54 1.77
CA ALA A 19 1.63 -16.51 2.55
C ALA A 19 0.40 -16.58 1.63
N PRO A 20 -0.67 -17.27 2.07
CA PRO A 20 -1.90 -17.33 1.25
C PRO A 20 -2.68 -16.03 1.29
N ALA A 21 -3.52 -15.81 0.28
CA ALA A 21 -4.30 -14.58 0.17
C ALA A 21 -5.12 -14.25 1.43
N PRO A 22 -5.81 -15.20 2.08
CA PRO A 22 -6.55 -14.88 3.30
C PRO A 22 -5.67 -14.30 4.41
N ALA A 23 -4.46 -14.80 4.58
CA ALA A 23 -3.54 -14.31 5.62
C ALA A 23 -3.02 -12.91 5.27
N LEU A 24 -2.65 -12.69 4.01
CA LEU A 24 -2.23 -11.37 3.54
C LEU A 24 -3.34 -10.34 3.69
N TRP A 25 -4.55 -10.73 3.31
CA TRP A 25 -5.71 -9.86 3.47
C TRP A 25 -5.95 -9.49 4.93
N ARG A 26 -5.84 -10.46 5.82
CA ARG A 26 -6.03 -10.22 7.26
C ARG A 26 -4.98 -9.25 7.80
N ALA A 27 -3.74 -9.37 7.36
CA ALA A 27 -2.69 -8.44 7.75
C ALA A 27 -2.97 -7.01 7.27
N TRP A 28 -3.67 -6.85 6.15
CA TRP A 28 -4.12 -5.57 5.63
C TRP A 28 -5.35 -5.03 6.38
N ALA A 29 -6.29 -5.90 6.70
CA ALA A 29 -7.63 -5.50 7.15
C ALA A 29 -7.70 -5.07 8.61
N ASP A 30 -6.65 -5.31 9.37
CA ASP A 30 -6.60 -5.00 10.81
C ASP A 30 -5.52 -3.94 11.03
N ALA A 31 -5.93 -2.77 11.54
CA ALA A 31 -5.01 -1.66 11.77
C ALA A 31 -3.86 -2.04 12.72
N ALA A 32 -4.13 -2.87 13.73
CA ALA A 32 -3.11 -3.33 14.66
C ALA A 32 -2.06 -4.20 13.98
N LEU A 33 -2.46 -4.96 12.96
CA LEU A 33 -1.53 -5.76 12.16
C LEU A 33 -0.84 -4.90 11.10
N LEU A 34 -1.57 -4.02 10.42
CA LEU A 34 -1.03 -3.15 9.37
C LEU A 34 0.13 -2.31 9.88
N ARG A 35 0.03 -1.77 11.07
CA ARG A 35 1.09 -0.92 11.64
C ARG A 35 2.41 -1.66 11.83
N THR A 36 2.42 -2.99 11.83
CA THR A 36 3.64 -3.77 12.04
C THR A 36 4.49 -3.91 10.79
N TRP A 37 3.91 -3.64 9.59
CA TRP A 37 4.63 -3.88 8.33
C TRP A 37 4.56 -2.71 7.34
N TRP A 38 3.77 -1.67 7.60
CA TRP A 38 3.44 -0.62 6.63
C TRP A 38 4.62 0.23 6.19
N CYS A 39 5.65 0.37 7.00
CA CYS A 39 6.84 1.11 6.57
C CYS A 39 8.12 0.33 6.90
N PRO A 40 9.22 0.59 6.14
CA PRO A 40 10.47 -0.15 6.37
C PRO A 40 11.02 0.09 7.78
N LYS A 41 11.30 -0.98 8.51
CA LYS A 41 11.94 -0.86 9.82
C LYS A 41 13.34 -0.27 9.65
N PRO A 42 13.84 0.56 10.57
CA PRO A 42 13.33 0.81 11.92
C PRO A 42 12.25 1.90 12.02
N TRP A 43 11.76 2.42 10.89
CA TRP A 43 10.62 3.35 10.92
C TRP A 43 9.41 2.66 11.53
N GLN A 44 8.55 3.44 12.18
CA GLN A 44 7.34 2.95 12.81
C GLN A 44 6.12 3.64 12.24
N THR A 45 5.02 2.91 12.16
CA THR A 45 3.75 3.42 11.65
C THR A 45 2.77 3.66 12.79
N GLU A 46 2.19 4.86 12.80
CA GLU A 46 1.06 5.20 13.65
C GLU A 46 -0.19 5.28 12.76
N VAL A 47 -1.25 4.60 13.12
CA VAL A 47 -2.50 4.63 12.35
C VAL A 47 -3.47 5.57 13.05
N LEU A 48 -3.75 6.72 12.43
CA LEU A 48 -4.65 7.73 12.98
C LEU A 48 -6.10 7.45 12.63
N ALA A 49 -6.37 6.93 11.43
CA ALA A 49 -7.71 6.56 11.00
C ALA A 49 -7.61 5.42 10.00
N PHE A 50 -8.47 4.43 10.17
CA PHE A 50 -8.46 3.26 9.31
C PHE A 50 -9.87 2.69 9.23
N ASP A 51 -10.53 2.95 8.10
CA ASP A 51 -11.87 2.44 7.83
C ASP A 51 -11.80 1.68 6.50
N PHE A 52 -11.70 0.36 6.61
CA PHE A 52 -11.33 -0.50 5.48
C PHE A 52 -12.54 -0.80 4.59
N ARG A 53 -13.00 0.23 3.87
CA ARG A 53 -14.12 0.18 2.93
C ARG A 53 -13.98 1.28 1.90
N ALA A 54 -14.69 1.18 0.78
CA ALA A 54 -14.71 2.25 -0.20
C ALA A 54 -15.18 3.55 0.46
N GLY A 55 -14.45 4.63 0.26
CA GLY A 55 -14.72 5.92 0.91
C GLY A 55 -14.19 6.04 2.32
N GLY A 56 -13.60 4.99 2.87
CA GLY A 56 -13.09 5.00 4.24
C GLY A 56 -11.75 5.71 4.37
N ALA A 57 -11.50 6.26 5.55
CA ALA A 57 -10.24 6.93 5.85
C ALA A 57 -9.08 5.94 5.90
N PHE A 58 -7.93 6.37 5.40
CA PHE A 58 -6.66 5.65 5.55
C PHE A 58 -5.58 6.68 5.86
N HIS A 59 -5.39 6.95 7.14
CA HIS A 59 -4.48 8.01 7.57
C HIS A 59 -3.39 7.41 8.46
N THR A 60 -2.17 7.42 7.97
CA THR A 60 -1.00 6.93 8.70
C THR A 60 0.02 8.03 8.89
N VAL A 61 0.81 7.91 9.96
CA VAL A 61 1.98 8.75 10.19
C VAL A 61 3.17 7.80 10.35
N MET A 62 4.22 8.05 9.59
CA MET A 62 5.46 7.29 9.71
C MET A 62 6.45 8.08 10.54
N HIS A 63 7.05 7.42 11.53
CA HIS A 63 8.04 8.02 12.42
C HIS A 63 9.40 7.36 12.19
N GLY A 64 10.39 8.17 11.81
CA GLY A 64 11.74 7.68 11.61
C GLY A 64 12.53 7.62 12.91
N PRO A 65 13.67 6.92 12.90
CA PRO A 65 14.48 6.71 14.11
C PRO A 65 15.14 7.98 14.65
N ASP A 66 15.26 9.02 13.81
CA ASP A 66 15.92 10.27 14.18
C ASP A 66 14.93 11.43 14.34
N GLY A 67 13.67 11.10 14.62
CA GLY A 67 12.63 12.11 14.82
C GLY A 67 11.91 12.54 13.56
N GLU A 68 12.18 11.90 12.42
CA GLU A 68 11.48 12.21 11.18
C GLU A 68 10.00 11.87 11.30
N ARG A 69 9.17 12.61 10.59
CA ARG A 69 7.73 12.40 10.61
C ARG A 69 7.14 12.60 9.22
N SER A 70 6.41 11.62 8.74
CA SER A 70 5.72 11.70 7.46
C SER A 70 4.22 11.47 7.69
N ASP A 71 3.42 12.50 7.44
CA ASP A 71 1.96 12.48 7.63
C ASP A 71 1.29 12.14 6.31
N ASN A 72 0.54 11.04 6.27
CA ASN A 72 -0.02 10.50 5.03
C ASN A 72 -1.53 10.29 5.16
N PRO A 73 -2.33 11.34 5.04
CA PRO A 73 -3.77 11.17 4.94
C PRO A 73 -4.15 10.57 3.59
N GLY A 74 -5.24 9.83 3.55
CA GLY A 74 -5.69 9.20 2.33
C GLY A 74 -7.07 8.59 2.47
N CYS A 75 -7.49 7.91 1.41
CA CYS A 75 -8.82 7.34 1.31
C CYS A 75 -8.76 6.03 0.51
N PHE A 76 -9.50 5.01 1.00
CA PHE A 76 -9.74 3.83 0.20
C PHE A 76 -10.81 4.13 -0.85
N LEU A 77 -10.59 3.66 -2.06
CA LEU A 77 -11.54 3.85 -3.17
C LEU A 77 -12.31 2.56 -3.46
N GLU A 78 -11.66 1.41 -3.26
CA GLU A 78 -12.27 0.12 -3.53
C GLU A 78 -11.64 -0.92 -2.61
N VAL A 79 -12.49 -1.76 -2.01
CA VAL A 79 -12.03 -2.85 -1.14
C VAL A 79 -12.85 -4.08 -1.49
N ILE A 80 -12.21 -5.06 -2.13
CA ILE A 80 -12.85 -6.33 -2.50
C ILE A 80 -12.10 -7.44 -1.75
N PRO A 81 -12.74 -8.10 -0.78
CA PRO A 81 -12.05 -9.07 0.08
C PRO A 81 -11.20 -10.08 -0.68
N GLN A 82 -9.94 -10.17 -0.28
CA GLN A 82 -8.95 -11.10 -0.80
C GLN A 82 -8.67 -10.96 -2.30
N GLN A 83 -9.09 -9.84 -2.91
CA GLN A 83 -8.90 -9.62 -4.34
C GLN A 83 -8.24 -8.29 -4.65
N LYS A 84 -8.73 -7.18 -4.07
CA LYS A 84 -8.30 -5.86 -4.53
C LYS A 84 -8.48 -4.78 -3.48
N ILE A 85 -7.48 -3.90 -3.41
CA ILE A 85 -7.53 -2.68 -2.61
C ILE A 85 -7.08 -1.53 -3.52
N VAL A 86 -7.87 -0.46 -3.58
CA VAL A 86 -7.45 0.78 -4.25
C VAL A 86 -7.47 1.90 -3.23
N MET A 87 -6.39 2.67 -3.17
CA MET A 87 -6.27 3.78 -2.25
C MET A 87 -5.58 4.96 -2.93
N THR A 88 -5.83 6.16 -2.43
CA THR A 88 -5.25 7.37 -3.00
C THR A 88 -4.90 8.38 -1.91
N SER A 89 -3.86 9.18 -2.18
CA SER A 89 -3.49 10.32 -1.36
C SER A 89 -4.24 11.60 -1.75
N MET A 90 -5.03 11.56 -2.83
CA MET A 90 -5.73 12.72 -3.39
C MET A 90 -7.08 12.98 -2.76
N LEU A 91 -7.58 12.07 -1.94
CA LEU A 91 -8.85 12.17 -1.24
C LEU A 91 -8.67 11.80 0.22
N THR A 92 -9.55 12.30 1.07
CA THR A 92 -9.69 11.87 2.46
C THR A 92 -11.05 11.20 2.65
N ALA A 93 -11.43 10.87 3.86
CA ALA A 93 -12.67 10.12 4.12
C ALA A 93 -13.87 10.71 3.37
N ASP A 94 -14.73 9.82 2.90
CA ASP A 94 -15.93 10.14 2.13
C ASP A 94 -15.63 10.86 0.81
N TYR A 95 -14.47 10.49 0.20
CA TYR A 95 -14.06 11.00 -1.11
C TYR A 95 -13.84 12.52 -1.13
N ARG A 96 -13.49 13.12 -0.02
CA ARG A 96 -13.24 14.56 0.06
C ARG A 96 -11.92 14.89 -0.64
N PRO A 97 -11.90 15.81 -1.60
CA PRO A 97 -10.64 16.21 -2.24
C PRO A 97 -9.64 16.73 -1.21
N ALA A 98 -8.40 16.30 -1.37
CA ALA A 98 -7.32 16.66 -0.48
C ALA A 98 -6.18 17.29 -1.28
N VAL A 99 -5.40 18.16 -0.62
CA VAL A 99 -4.15 18.64 -1.17
C VAL A 99 -3.04 17.78 -0.60
N SER A 100 -2.37 17.05 -1.48
CA SER A 100 -1.27 16.17 -1.07
C SER A 100 0.02 16.64 -1.69
N PRO A 101 1.12 16.72 -0.91
CA PRO A 101 2.42 17.06 -1.49
C PRO A 101 2.92 15.98 -2.43
N PHE A 102 2.36 14.78 -2.34
CA PHE A 102 2.74 13.69 -3.22
C PHE A 102 1.49 12.91 -3.67
N ALA A 103 1.07 13.18 -4.91
CA ALA A 103 -0.16 12.63 -5.46
C ALA A 103 0.07 11.23 -6.05
N MET A 104 -0.61 10.24 -5.52
CA MET A 104 -0.55 8.89 -6.08
C MET A 104 -1.84 8.12 -5.80
N THR A 105 -2.10 7.11 -6.64
CA THR A 105 -3.15 6.14 -6.41
C THR A 105 -2.54 4.76 -6.55
N ALA A 106 -2.78 3.89 -5.57
CA ALA A 106 -2.23 2.55 -5.57
C ALA A 106 -3.33 1.52 -5.75
N ILE A 107 -3.09 0.55 -6.62
CA ILE A 107 -3.98 -0.59 -6.84
C ILE A 107 -3.24 -1.84 -6.41
N ILE A 108 -3.76 -2.50 -5.36
CA ILE A 108 -3.16 -3.73 -4.84
C ILE A 108 -4.09 -4.88 -5.22
N THR A 109 -3.55 -5.91 -5.86
CA THR A 109 -4.33 -7.09 -6.22
C THR A 109 -3.73 -8.35 -5.62
N PHE A 110 -4.62 -9.28 -5.29
CA PHE A 110 -4.27 -10.58 -4.70
C PHE A 110 -4.84 -11.66 -5.61
N ALA A 111 -4.00 -12.58 -6.03
CA ALA A 111 -4.45 -13.71 -6.86
C ALA A 111 -3.80 -15.00 -6.35
N ASP A 112 -4.63 -16.03 -6.13
CA ASP A 112 -4.10 -17.31 -5.72
C ASP A 112 -3.20 -17.84 -6.83
N GLU A 113 -2.04 -18.35 -6.43
CA GLU A 113 -1.08 -18.91 -7.37
C GLU A 113 -0.35 -20.04 -6.65
N GLN A 114 0.08 -21.03 -7.41
CA GLN A 114 0.78 -22.16 -6.82
C GLN A 114 1.98 -21.67 -5.99
N GLY A 115 2.01 -22.06 -4.73
CA GLY A 115 3.05 -21.65 -3.81
C GLY A 115 2.68 -20.43 -2.95
N GLY A 116 1.48 -19.88 -3.11
CA GLY A 116 1.04 -18.77 -2.26
C GLY A 116 0.08 -17.82 -2.95
N CYS A 117 0.45 -16.54 -2.99
CA CYS A 117 -0.37 -15.47 -3.54
C CYS A 117 0.46 -14.54 -4.41
N ARG A 118 -0.02 -14.28 -5.62
CA ARG A 118 0.55 -13.23 -6.48
C ARG A 118 0.05 -11.89 -5.97
N TYR A 119 0.95 -11.11 -5.43
CA TYR A 119 0.66 -9.78 -4.86
C TYR A 119 1.23 -8.74 -5.81
N THR A 120 0.35 -7.91 -6.38
CA THR A 120 0.76 -6.90 -7.35
C THR A 120 0.33 -5.53 -6.86
N ALA A 121 1.28 -4.61 -6.81
CA ALA A 121 1.05 -3.21 -6.50
C ALA A 121 1.32 -2.39 -7.75
N THR A 122 0.29 -1.68 -8.23
CA THR A 122 0.41 -0.75 -9.34
C THR A 122 0.17 0.65 -8.80
N VAL A 123 1.19 1.51 -8.88
CA VAL A 123 1.12 2.86 -8.35
C VAL A 123 1.06 3.86 -9.49
N LEU A 124 -0.04 4.60 -9.54
CA LEU A 124 -0.35 5.52 -10.62
C LEU A 124 0.04 6.93 -10.23
N HIS A 125 0.60 7.67 -11.19
CA HIS A 125 1.00 9.08 -11.01
C HIS A 125 0.35 9.93 -12.09
N ALA A 126 0.24 11.24 -11.85
CA ALA A 126 -0.39 12.15 -12.79
C ALA A 126 0.45 12.35 -14.07
N ASP A 127 1.77 12.23 -13.93
CA ASP A 127 2.71 12.48 -15.04
C ASP A 127 4.01 11.70 -14.82
N ASP A 128 4.87 11.73 -15.85
CA ASP A 128 6.15 11.04 -15.82
C ASP A 128 7.09 11.61 -14.77
N GLU A 129 7.04 12.92 -14.55
CA GLU A 129 7.90 13.58 -13.57
C GLU A 129 7.62 13.09 -12.15
N THR A 130 6.36 13.00 -11.76
CA THR A 130 5.99 12.51 -10.44
C THR A 130 6.35 11.05 -10.27
N ARG A 131 6.14 10.23 -11.33
CA ARG A 131 6.54 8.83 -11.30
C ARG A 131 8.04 8.71 -11.10
N GLU A 132 8.83 9.51 -11.82
CA GLU A 132 10.28 9.48 -11.72
C GLU A 132 10.75 9.91 -10.33
N GLN A 133 10.14 10.94 -9.76
CA GLN A 133 10.43 11.37 -8.38
C GLN A 133 10.20 10.24 -7.38
N HIS A 134 9.08 9.52 -7.52
CA HIS A 134 8.76 8.42 -6.62
C HIS A 134 9.79 7.30 -6.74
N GLU A 135 10.20 7.00 -7.95
CA GLU A 135 11.22 5.98 -8.19
C GLU A 135 12.55 6.38 -7.56
N GLN A 136 12.96 7.64 -7.72
CA GLN A 136 14.21 8.16 -7.16
C GLN A 136 14.18 8.25 -5.64
N MET A 137 13.01 8.33 -5.03
CA MET A 137 12.84 8.28 -3.59
C MET A 137 13.05 6.87 -3.01
N GLY A 138 13.34 5.88 -3.84
CA GLY A 138 13.56 4.52 -3.40
C GLY A 138 12.30 3.66 -3.43
N PHE A 139 11.42 3.90 -4.40
CA PHE A 139 10.16 3.17 -4.50
C PHE A 139 10.37 1.65 -4.46
N PHE A 140 11.18 1.11 -5.36
CA PHE A 140 11.35 -0.34 -5.45
C PHE A 140 11.97 -0.92 -4.18
N GLU A 141 12.97 -0.27 -3.63
CA GLU A 141 13.62 -0.72 -2.41
C GLU A 141 12.65 -0.69 -1.23
N GLY A 142 11.97 0.42 -1.03
CA GLY A 142 11.06 0.59 0.10
C GLY A 142 9.86 -0.33 0.02
N TRP A 143 9.22 -0.40 -1.15
CA TRP A 143 8.04 -1.26 -1.30
C TRP A 143 8.39 -2.74 -1.18
N ASN A 144 9.56 -3.16 -1.70
CA ASN A 144 9.99 -4.55 -1.54
C ASN A 144 10.24 -4.91 -0.08
N ILE A 145 10.85 -4.02 0.69
CA ILE A 145 11.03 -4.25 2.13
C ILE A 145 9.69 -4.39 2.83
N VAL A 146 8.76 -3.49 2.53
CA VAL A 146 7.42 -3.51 3.13
C VAL A 146 6.65 -4.78 2.75
N ILE A 147 6.77 -5.23 1.50
CA ILE A 147 6.12 -6.46 1.05
C ILE A 147 6.72 -7.68 1.78
N ASP A 148 8.03 -7.71 1.99
CA ASP A 148 8.65 -8.77 2.79
C ASP A 148 8.12 -8.77 4.22
N GLN A 149 7.98 -7.60 4.83
CA GLN A 149 7.43 -7.46 6.18
C GLN A 149 5.98 -7.91 6.25
N LEU A 150 5.19 -7.57 5.23
CA LEU A 150 3.80 -8.02 5.11
C LEU A 150 3.74 -9.55 5.05
N ASN A 151 4.55 -10.16 4.21
CA ASN A 151 4.56 -11.61 4.06
C ASN A 151 4.97 -12.29 5.39
N ASP A 152 6.00 -11.77 6.04
CA ASP A 152 6.45 -12.30 7.33
C ASP A 152 5.35 -12.23 8.38
N GLN A 153 4.65 -11.10 8.45
CA GLN A 153 3.55 -10.93 9.40
C GLN A 153 2.41 -11.89 9.06
N ALA A 154 2.04 -12.01 7.79
CA ALA A 154 0.97 -12.89 7.35
C ALA A 154 1.27 -14.35 7.68
N LEU A 155 2.52 -14.77 7.58
CA LEU A 155 2.92 -16.15 7.89
C LEU A 155 2.75 -16.50 9.37
N THR A 156 2.64 -15.50 10.25
CA THR A 156 2.36 -15.75 11.67
C THR A 156 0.87 -15.98 11.95
N LEU A 157 0.01 -15.69 10.97
CA LEU A 157 -1.44 -15.79 11.13
C LEU A 157 -1.93 -17.16 10.68
N ARG A 158 -2.67 -17.86 11.53
CA ARG A 158 -3.16 -19.22 11.28
C ARG A 158 -4.65 -19.28 11.45
#